data_d3cca8e2cc2ef56f93a5cf9a94351874
#
_entry.id   d3cca8e2cc2ef56f93a5cf9a94351874
#
_cell.length_a   1.000
_cell.length_b   1.000
_cell.length_c   1.000
_cell.angle_alpha   90.00
_cell.angle_beta   90.00
_cell.angle_gamma   90.00
#
_symmetry.space_group_name_H-M   'P 1'
#
loop_
_entity.id
_entity.type
_entity.pdbx_description
1 polymer ?
#
loop_
_entity_poly.entity_id
_entity_poly.type
_entity_poly.pdbx_seq_one_letter_code
_entity_poly.pdbx_strand_id
1 'polypeptide(L)'
;MTQAEKDKLHIKKQNRRYRKLIFRILAPILFLQLLCSPLYIDMFMLRSAVPSEPVEIVYKDSWWVSGYRVRNHLIIQEKTGRQYYVLEDCGRPFWEDVRAGEIVSGDRLTITACDWPVYDRIAELRAGDRIYADASDFEESRSDDIRLRLMTCAIALGLGALVGLIIYLVERRELKDIRKLRRKYRERMRQEKS
;
A
#
# COMPACT_ATOMS: atom_id res chain seq x y z
N MET A 1 31.30 26.06 -37.61
CA MET A 1 31.20 25.11 -36.48
C MET A 1 32.50 24.35 -36.45
N THR A 2 33.29 24.54 -35.41
CA THR A 2 34.56 23.84 -35.23
C THR A 2 34.35 22.34 -34.94
N GLN A 3 35.39 21.52 -35.19
CA GLN A 3 35.29 20.08 -34.91
C GLN A 3 34.94 19.81 -33.45
N ALA A 4 35.49 20.60 -32.52
CA ALA A 4 35.19 20.52 -31.10
C ALA A 4 33.71 20.81 -30.75
N GLU A 5 33.06 21.72 -31.48
CA GLU A 5 31.63 22.01 -31.31
C GLU A 5 30.75 20.85 -31.81
N LYS A 6 31.10 20.24 -32.95
CA LYS A 6 30.43 19.07 -33.48
C LYS A 6 30.49 17.92 -32.49
N ASP A 7 31.66 17.71 -31.90
CA ASP A 7 31.91 16.63 -30.96
C ASP A 7 31.15 16.84 -29.63
N LYS A 8 31.12 18.07 -29.10
CA LYS A 8 30.28 18.43 -27.93
C LYS A 8 28.79 18.16 -28.19
N LEU A 9 28.30 18.53 -29.39
CA LEU A 9 26.91 18.28 -29.76
C LEU A 9 26.58 16.80 -29.83
N HIS A 10 27.51 16.02 -30.40
CA HIS A 10 27.37 14.56 -30.50
C HIS A 10 27.29 13.87 -29.15
N ILE A 11 28.14 14.26 -28.18
CA ILE A 11 28.07 13.75 -26.78
C ILE A 11 26.74 14.14 -26.13
N LYS A 12 26.32 15.37 -26.27
CA LYS A 12 25.05 15.83 -25.68
C LYS A 12 23.89 14.97 -26.19
N LYS A 13 23.88 14.66 -27.50
CA LYS A 13 22.88 13.76 -28.11
C LYS A 13 22.96 12.33 -27.56
N GLN A 14 24.17 11.77 -27.40
CA GLN A 14 24.35 10.43 -26.85
C GLN A 14 24.00 10.35 -25.35
N ASN A 15 24.35 11.36 -24.57
CA ASN A 15 23.94 11.42 -23.17
C ASN A 15 22.43 11.48 -23.00
N ARG A 16 21.73 12.19 -23.90
CA ARG A 16 20.25 12.22 -23.93
C ARG A 16 19.66 10.85 -24.27
N ARG A 17 20.24 10.13 -25.25
CA ARG A 17 19.83 8.75 -25.59
C ARG A 17 20.06 7.80 -24.41
N TYR A 18 21.24 7.83 -23.79
CA TYR A 18 21.55 7.00 -22.64
C TYR A 18 20.59 7.22 -21.47
N ARG A 19 20.25 8.47 -21.15
CA ARG A 19 19.27 8.79 -20.09
C ARG A 19 17.89 8.25 -20.43
N LYS A 20 17.45 8.38 -21.68
CA LYS A 20 16.15 7.85 -22.14
C LYS A 20 16.10 6.32 -22.00
N LEU A 21 17.17 5.62 -22.37
CA LEU A 21 17.27 4.15 -22.23
C LEU A 21 17.20 3.70 -20.79
N ILE A 22 17.97 4.35 -19.91
CA ILE A 22 17.92 4.05 -18.48
C ILE A 22 16.50 4.31 -17.93
N PHE A 23 15.90 5.43 -18.30
CA PHE A 23 14.55 5.74 -17.85
C PHE A 23 13.53 4.70 -18.32
N ARG A 24 13.61 4.20 -19.56
CA ARG A 24 12.74 3.14 -20.05
C ARG A 24 12.87 1.83 -19.24
N ILE A 25 14.09 1.50 -18.80
CA ILE A 25 14.34 0.31 -17.97
C ILE A 25 13.77 0.48 -16.56
N LEU A 26 13.91 1.67 -15.99
CA LEU A 26 13.46 1.95 -14.63
C LEU A 26 11.96 2.31 -14.55
N ALA A 27 11.38 2.84 -15.63
CA ALA A 27 9.99 3.30 -15.64
C ALA A 27 8.97 2.25 -15.19
N PRO A 28 9.03 0.97 -15.61
CA PRO A 28 8.09 -0.05 -15.14
C PRO A 28 8.15 -0.26 -13.62
N ILE A 29 9.35 -0.26 -13.06
CA ILE A 29 9.56 -0.43 -11.61
C ILE A 29 8.96 0.76 -10.87
N LEU A 30 9.30 1.98 -11.28
CA LEU A 30 8.81 3.22 -10.66
C LEU A 30 7.29 3.33 -10.79
N PHE A 31 6.73 2.98 -11.95
CA PHE A 31 5.29 3.02 -12.19
C PHE A 31 4.55 2.06 -11.27
N LEU A 32 5.00 0.80 -11.16
CA LEU A 32 4.37 -0.18 -10.28
C LEU A 32 4.53 0.19 -8.80
N GLN A 33 5.67 0.76 -8.39
CA GLN A 33 5.84 1.26 -7.03
C GLN A 33 4.92 2.46 -6.73
N LEU A 34 4.70 3.34 -7.70
CA LEU A 34 3.76 4.45 -7.56
C LEU A 34 2.32 3.92 -7.38
N LEU A 35 1.93 2.89 -8.14
CA LEU A 35 0.63 2.23 -7.97
C LEU A 35 0.48 1.54 -6.60
N CYS A 36 1.58 1.08 -5.99
CA CYS A 36 1.58 0.50 -4.65
C CYS A 36 1.62 1.55 -3.54
N SER A 37 1.79 2.85 -3.85
CA SER A 37 1.92 3.89 -2.82
C SER A 37 0.73 3.95 -1.84
N PRO A 38 -0.54 3.78 -2.23
CA PRO A 38 -1.65 3.71 -1.28
C PRO A 38 -1.52 2.53 -0.31
N LEU A 39 -1.03 1.37 -0.78
CA LEU A 39 -0.82 0.20 0.07
C LEU A 39 0.26 0.44 1.13
N TYR A 40 1.31 1.19 0.79
CA TYR A 40 2.35 1.58 1.76
C TYR A 40 1.80 2.53 2.82
N ILE A 41 0.98 3.50 2.42
CA ILE A 41 0.33 4.44 3.34
C ILE A 41 -0.59 3.68 4.28
N ASP A 42 -1.47 2.83 3.74
CA ASP A 42 -2.36 2.00 4.53
C ASP A 42 -1.61 1.09 5.51
N MET A 43 -0.51 0.49 5.05
CA MET A 43 0.30 -0.38 5.88
C MET A 43 0.99 0.38 7.03
N PHE A 44 1.46 1.62 6.76
CA PHE A 44 2.01 2.49 7.79
C PHE A 44 0.95 2.85 8.83
N MET A 45 -0.26 3.21 8.37
CA MET A 45 -1.38 3.52 9.25
C MET A 45 -1.81 2.31 10.09
N LEU A 46 -1.91 1.11 9.49
CA LEU A 46 -2.16 -0.15 10.20
C LEU A 46 -1.15 -0.39 11.33
N ARG A 47 0.12 -0.13 11.05
CA ARG A 47 1.20 -0.37 12.01
C ARG A 47 1.23 0.64 13.15
N SER A 48 0.78 1.86 12.92
CA SER A 48 0.74 2.94 13.90
C SER A 48 -0.57 3.02 14.68
N ALA A 49 -1.61 2.28 14.26
CA ALA A 49 -2.90 2.26 14.95
C ALA A 49 -2.75 1.61 16.33
N VAL A 50 -2.98 2.40 17.37
CA VAL A 50 -2.98 1.95 18.77
C VAL A 50 -4.44 1.88 19.22
N PRO A 51 -4.89 0.77 19.86
CA PRO A 51 -6.20 0.72 20.47
C PRO A 51 -6.38 1.82 21.51
N SER A 52 -7.54 2.48 21.51
CA SER A 52 -7.93 3.43 22.53
C SER A 52 -8.21 2.70 23.86
N GLU A 53 -8.45 3.46 24.92
CA GLU A 53 -9.02 2.88 26.13
C GLU A 53 -10.44 2.34 25.85
N PRO A 54 -10.88 1.28 26.56
CA PRO A 54 -12.24 0.77 26.45
C PRO A 54 -13.29 1.86 26.77
N VAL A 55 -14.27 2.00 25.91
CA VAL A 55 -15.33 3.00 26.05
C VAL A 55 -16.69 2.31 26.03
N GLU A 56 -17.58 2.69 26.94
CA GLU A 56 -18.98 2.31 26.88
C GLU A 56 -19.74 3.14 25.85
N ILE A 57 -20.42 2.48 24.93
CA ILE A 57 -21.32 3.12 23.96
C ILE A 57 -22.74 2.61 24.14
N VAL A 58 -23.71 3.40 23.71
CA VAL A 58 -25.11 2.97 23.64
C VAL A 58 -25.44 2.57 22.22
N TYR A 59 -25.70 1.29 22.02
CA TYR A 59 -26.03 0.70 20.72
C TYR A 59 -27.30 1.29 20.14
N LYS A 60 -27.27 1.60 18.84
CA LYS A 60 -28.44 2.09 18.09
C LYS A 60 -28.86 1.11 17.02
N ASP A 61 -27.96 0.75 16.14
CA ASP A 61 -28.21 -0.08 14.96
C ASP A 61 -26.93 -0.70 14.43
N SER A 62 -27.06 -1.71 13.59
CA SER A 62 -25.93 -2.30 12.86
C SER A 62 -26.37 -2.82 11.50
N TRP A 63 -25.43 -2.81 10.54
CA TRP A 63 -25.66 -3.32 9.18
C TRP A 63 -24.37 -3.79 8.54
N TRP A 64 -24.50 -4.71 7.59
CA TRP A 64 -23.38 -5.18 6.79
C TRP A 64 -23.07 -4.26 5.62
N VAL A 65 -21.79 -4.01 5.41
CA VAL A 65 -21.28 -3.40 4.20
C VAL A 65 -20.44 -4.41 3.47
N SER A 66 -20.89 -4.76 2.26
CA SER A 66 -20.16 -5.61 1.33
C SER A 66 -19.77 -4.79 0.11
N GLY A 67 -18.49 -4.79 -0.25
CA GLY A 67 -17.98 -4.09 -1.43
C GLY A 67 -17.11 -4.99 -2.28
N TYR A 68 -17.10 -4.75 -3.59
CA TYR A 68 -16.33 -5.54 -4.58
C TYR A 68 -14.81 -5.63 -4.29
N ARG A 69 -14.27 -4.76 -3.42
CA ARG A 69 -12.84 -4.70 -3.08
C ARG A 69 -12.56 -4.60 -1.58
N VAL A 70 -13.58 -4.71 -0.75
CA VAL A 70 -13.45 -4.54 0.70
C VAL A 70 -13.99 -5.80 1.35
N ARG A 71 -13.27 -6.36 2.35
CA ARG A 71 -13.81 -7.44 3.17
C ARG A 71 -15.16 -6.99 3.73
N ASN A 72 -16.10 -7.90 3.88
CA ASN A 72 -17.36 -7.60 4.53
C ASN A 72 -17.10 -7.06 5.93
N HIS A 73 -17.72 -5.97 6.27
CA HIS A 73 -17.63 -5.37 7.60
C HIS A 73 -19.03 -5.23 8.17
N LEU A 74 -19.16 -5.46 9.46
CA LEU A 74 -20.31 -5.04 10.21
C LEU A 74 -20.05 -3.61 10.72
N ILE A 75 -20.98 -2.70 10.45
CA ILE A 75 -20.99 -1.37 11.05
C ILE A 75 -21.88 -1.42 12.27
N ILE A 76 -21.36 -0.93 13.41
CA ILE A 76 -22.10 -0.70 14.64
C ILE A 76 -22.26 0.82 14.79
N GLN A 77 -23.49 1.30 14.90
CA GLN A 77 -23.80 2.70 15.12
C GLN A 77 -24.18 2.95 16.57
N GLU A 78 -23.56 3.94 17.17
CA GLU A 78 -23.90 4.48 18.47
C GLU A 78 -25.07 5.47 18.38
N LYS A 79 -25.79 5.69 19.47
CA LYS A 79 -26.86 6.70 19.55
C LYS A 79 -26.41 8.12 19.22
N THR A 80 -25.15 8.46 19.45
CA THR A 80 -24.55 9.75 19.07
C THR A 80 -24.37 9.91 17.56
N GLY A 81 -24.49 8.82 16.80
CA GLY A 81 -24.30 8.76 15.35
C GLY A 81 -22.90 8.30 14.92
N ARG A 82 -21.95 8.12 15.86
CA ARG A 82 -20.62 7.58 15.57
C ARG A 82 -20.74 6.16 15.09
N GLN A 83 -19.87 5.78 14.13
CA GLN A 83 -19.87 4.46 13.48
C GLN A 83 -18.55 3.78 13.73
N TYR A 84 -18.63 2.47 13.99
CA TYR A 84 -17.49 1.61 14.27
C TYR A 84 -17.53 0.39 13.36
N TYR A 85 -16.38 -0.04 12.89
CA TYR A 85 -16.25 -1.13 11.94
C TYR A 85 -15.69 -2.39 12.61
N VAL A 86 -16.41 -3.48 12.47
CA VAL A 86 -16.03 -4.81 12.97
C VAL A 86 -15.71 -5.72 11.78
N LEU A 87 -14.67 -6.53 11.91
CA LEU A 87 -14.35 -7.56 10.92
C LEU A 87 -15.46 -8.61 10.81
N GLU A 88 -15.59 -9.22 9.62
CA GLU A 88 -16.64 -10.20 9.34
C GLU A 88 -16.68 -11.33 10.37
N ASP A 89 -15.53 -11.92 10.67
CA ASP A 89 -15.45 -13.09 11.56
C ASP A 89 -15.93 -12.78 12.98
N CYS A 90 -15.54 -11.60 13.50
CA CYS A 90 -15.96 -11.12 14.82
C CYS A 90 -17.39 -10.53 14.81
N GLY A 91 -17.78 -9.89 13.73
CA GLY A 91 -19.09 -9.25 13.59
C GLY A 91 -20.24 -10.23 13.39
N ARG A 92 -19.98 -11.44 12.88
CA ARG A 92 -21.02 -12.43 12.57
C ARG A 92 -21.75 -12.93 13.82
N PRO A 93 -21.08 -13.37 14.89
CA PRO A 93 -21.76 -13.74 16.14
C PRO A 93 -22.56 -12.59 16.76
N PHE A 94 -22.02 -11.39 16.77
CA PHE A 94 -22.73 -10.20 17.23
C PHE A 94 -24.01 -9.94 16.43
N TRP A 95 -23.94 -10.03 15.10
CA TRP A 95 -25.08 -9.85 14.22
C TRP A 95 -26.18 -10.92 14.42
N GLU A 96 -25.78 -12.15 14.70
CA GLU A 96 -26.73 -13.24 15.00
C GLU A 96 -27.52 -12.93 16.27
N ASP A 97 -26.86 -12.42 17.31
CA ASP A 97 -27.53 -12.04 18.56
C ASP A 97 -28.42 -10.81 18.39
N VAL A 98 -28.02 -9.83 17.59
CA VAL A 98 -28.91 -8.72 17.20
C VAL A 98 -30.17 -9.23 16.49
N ARG A 99 -30.03 -10.18 15.56
CA ARG A 99 -31.16 -10.78 14.86
C ARG A 99 -32.06 -11.63 15.75
N ALA A 100 -31.47 -12.28 16.76
CA ALA A 100 -32.19 -13.05 17.75
C ALA A 100 -32.93 -12.16 18.79
N GLY A 101 -32.63 -10.85 18.80
CA GLY A 101 -33.19 -9.91 19.76
C GLY A 101 -32.49 -9.96 21.13
N GLU A 102 -31.35 -10.63 21.23
CA GLU A 102 -30.52 -10.65 22.44
C GLU A 102 -29.79 -9.34 22.68
N ILE A 103 -29.53 -8.59 21.58
CA ILE A 103 -29.00 -7.24 21.60
C ILE A 103 -30.00 -6.32 20.92
N VAL A 104 -30.42 -5.30 21.65
CA VAL A 104 -31.45 -4.35 21.17
C VAL A 104 -30.95 -2.91 21.24
N SER A 105 -31.57 -2.02 20.46
CA SER A 105 -31.25 -0.60 20.50
C SER A 105 -31.45 -0.03 21.91
N GLY A 106 -30.40 0.54 22.46
CA GLY A 106 -30.35 1.05 23.82
C GLY A 106 -29.43 0.27 24.75
N ASP A 107 -28.99 -0.92 24.35
CA ASP A 107 -28.04 -1.71 25.13
C ASP A 107 -26.66 -1.03 25.19
N ARG A 108 -25.94 -1.32 26.27
CA ARG A 108 -24.58 -0.83 26.47
C ARG A 108 -23.59 -1.85 25.93
N LEU A 109 -22.70 -1.37 25.09
CA LEU A 109 -21.58 -2.15 24.57
C LEU A 109 -20.28 -1.52 25.08
N THR A 110 -19.32 -2.35 25.44
CA THR A 110 -17.94 -1.91 25.70
C THR A 110 -17.11 -2.18 24.46
N ILE A 111 -16.51 -1.16 23.92
CA ILE A 111 -15.67 -1.24 22.73
C ILE A 111 -14.27 -0.68 23.02
N THR A 112 -13.27 -1.31 22.42
CA THR A 112 -11.93 -0.76 22.25
C THR A 112 -11.73 -0.49 20.77
N ALA A 113 -11.59 0.77 20.35
CA ALA A 113 -11.47 1.14 18.97
C ALA A 113 -10.05 1.61 18.63
N CYS A 114 -9.63 1.38 17.40
CA CYS A 114 -8.43 1.97 16.83
C CYS A 114 -8.82 3.12 15.92
N ASP A 115 -8.29 4.30 16.16
CA ASP A 115 -8.45 5.46 15.30
C ASP A 115 -7.88 5.13 13.90
N TRP A 116 -8.74 5.10 12.92
CA TRP A 116 -8.40 4.91 11.53
C TRP A 116 -8.77 6.14 10.72
N PRO A 117 -8.02 6.57 9.72
CA PRO A 117 -8.27 7.84 9.02
C PRO A 117 -9.65 7.97 8.38
N VAL A 118 -10.31 6.85 8.11
CA VAL A 118 -11.61 6.82 7.42
C VAL A 118 -12.74 6.37 8.35
N TYR A 119 -12.42 5.53 9.35
CA TYR A 119 -13.39 4.95 10.29
C TYR A 119 -12.70 4.36 11.51
N ASP A 120 -13.39 4.33 12.64
CA ASP A 120 -12.91 3.67 13.86
C ASP A 120 -13.11 2.16 13.73
N ARG A 121 -12.01 1.40 13.76
CA ARG A 121 -12.05 -0.06 13.70
C ARG A 121 -12.07 -0.63 15.11
N ILE A 122 -13.00 -1.52 15.38
CA ILE A 122 -13.11 -2.20 16.67
C ILE A 122 -11.99 -3.24 16.81
N ALA A 123 -11.25 -3.16 17.90
CA ALA A 123 -10.29 -4.16 18.35
C ALA A 123 -10.91 -5.12 19.36
N GLU A 124 -11.75 -4.62 20.27
CA GLU A 124 -12.53 -5.45 21.19
C GLU A 124 -13.98 -5.01 21.20
N LEU A 125 -14.89 -5.98 21.30
CA LEU A 125 -16.32 -5.76 21.38
C LEU A 125 -16.93 -6.69 22.45
N ARG A 126 -17.61 -6.11 23.42
CA ARG A 126 -18.29 -6.85 24.50
C ARG A 126 -19.71 -6.30 24.70
N ALA A 127 -20.63 -7.21 24.97
CA ALA A 127 -21.97 -6.89 25.47
C ALA A 127 -22.21 -7.68 26.77
N GLY A 128 -22.23 -6.98 27.89
CA GLY A 128 -22.21 -7.64 29.20
C GLY A 128 -20.96 -8.52 29.38
N ASP A 129 -21.18 -9.78 29.70
CA ASP A 129 -20.09 -10.77 29.89
C ASP A 129 -19.67 -11.47 28.58
N ARG A 130 -20.37 -11.24 27.47
CA ARG A 130 -20.10 -11.88 26.18
C ARG A 130 -19.09 -11.07 25.37
N ILE A 131 -18.04 -11.76 24.92
CA ILE A 131 -16.98 -11.19 24.08
C ILE A 131 -17.26 -11.64 22.64
N TYR A 132 -17.35 -10.66 21.71
CA TYR A 132 -17.57 -10.87 20.28
C TYR A 132 -16.32 -10.65 19.45
N ALA A 133 -15.47 -9.75 19.90
CA ALA A 133 -14.15 -9.51 19.30
C ALA A 133 -13.13 -9.36 20.41
N ASP A 134 -11.98 -10.02 20.26
CA ASP A 134 -10.87 -9.95 21.17
C ASP A 134 -9.69 -9.21 20.53
N ALA A 135 -8.88 -8.58 21.36
CA ALA A 135 -7.66 -7.90 20.93
C ALA A 135 -6.69 -8.83 20.19
N SER A 136 -6.64 -10.12 20.55
CA SER A 136 -5.81 -11.11 19.86
C SER A 136 -6.26 -11.34 18.41
N ASP A 137 -7.57 -11.45 18.16
CA ASP A 137 -8.14 -11.63 16.83
C ASP A 137 -7.88 -10.41 15.96
N PHE A 138 -7.95 -9.21 16.57
CA PHE A 138 -7.61 -7.97 15.88
C PHE A 138 -6.14 -7.93 15.46
N GLU A 139 -5.21 -8.29 16.35
CA GLU A 139 -3.77 -8.30 16.07
C GLU A 139 -3.40 -9.33 15.01
N GLU A 140 -3.99 -10.52 15.04
CA GLU A 140 -3.81 -11.55 14.02
C GLU A 140 -4.28 -11.04 12.66
N SER A 141 -5.51 -10.52 12.58
CA SER A 141 -6.05 -9.94 11.35
C SER A 141 -5.24 -8.76 10.83
N ARG A 142 -4.73 -7.90 11.74
CA ARG A 142 -3.86 -6.78 11.39
C ARG A 142 -2.55 -7.26 10.79
N SER A 143 -1.95 -8.28 11.40
CA SER A 143 -0.71 -8.90 10.92
C SER A 143 -0.89 -9.51 9.53
N ASP A 144 -1.99 -10.21 9.29
CA ASP A 144 -2.31 -10.81 8.01
C ASP A 144 -2.56 -9.75 6.92
N ASP A 145 -3.26 -8.69 7.25
CA ASP A 145 -3.48 -7.58 6.33
C ASP A 145 -2.15 -6.91 5.93
N ILE A 146 -1.25 -6.69 6.89
CA ILE A 146 0.10 -6.14 6.61
C ILE A 146 0.88 -7.11 5.72
N ARG A 147 0.86 -8.41 6.04
CA ARG A 147 1.58 -9.44 5.28
C ARG A 147 1.08 -9.53 3.83
N LEU A 148 -0.25 -9.53 3.63
CA LEU A 148 -0.85 -9.56 2.29
C LEU A 148 -0.43 -8.34 1.46
N ARG A 149 -0.42 -7.14 2.05
CA ARG A 149 0.00 -5.91 1.37
C ARG A 149 1.47 -5.92 1.03
N LEU A 150 2.33 -6.40 1.95
CA LEU A 150 3.76 -6.59 1.68
C LEU A 150 4.00 -7.55 0.52
N MET A 151 3.29 -8.69 0.49
CA MET A 151 3.37 -9.65 -0.62
C MET A 151 2.94 -9.01 -1.95
N THR A 152 1.86 -8.25 -1.96
CA THR A 152 1.39 -7.55 -3.17
C THR A 152 2.44 -6.55 -3.67
N CYS A 153 3.03 -5.77 -2.79
CA CYS A 153 4.11 -4.84 -3.14
C CYS A 153 5.36 -5.56 -3.64
N ALA A 154 5.73 -6.70 -3.03
CA ALA A 154 6.87 -7.51 -3.47
C ALA A 154 6.64 -8.12 -4.87
N ILE A 155 5.44 -8.61 -5.15
CA ILE A 155 5.05 -9.12 -6.47
C ILE A 155 5.12 -8.00 -7.52
N ALA A 156 4.58 -6.82 -7.21
CA ALA A 156 4.62 -5.66 -8.11
C ALA A 156 6.08 -5.25 -8.41
N LEU A 157 6.95 -5.23 -7.38
CA LEU A 157 8.38 -4.96 -7.55
C LEU A 157 9.04 -5.99 -8.46
N GLY A 158 8.77 -7.28 -8.23
CA GLY A 158 9.28 -8.39 -9.02
C GLY A 158 8.87 -8.31 -10.50
N LEU A 159 7.59 -8.02 -10.76
CA LEU A 159 7.07 -7.83 -12.11
C LEU A 159 7.72 -6.62 -12.80
N GLY A 160 7.85 -5.50 -12.09
CA GLY A 160 8.53 -4.32 -12.61
C GLY A 160 9.99 -4.59 -12.96
N ALA A 161 10.70 -5.31 -12.10
CA ALA A 161 12.07 -5.71 -12.33
C ALA A 161 12.21 -6.67 -13.54
N LEU A 162 11.29 -7.62 -13.69
CA LEU A 162 11.24 -8.54 -14.82
C LEU A 162 11.05 -7.78 -16.15
N VAL A 163 10.09 -6.87 -16.22
CA VAL A 163 9.86 -6.05 -17.40
C VAL A 163 11.09 -5.17 -17.68
N GLY A 164 11.65 -4.54 -16.66
CA GLY A 164 12.89 -3.76 -16.79
C GLY A 164 14.07 -4.60 -17.32
N LEU A 165 14.20 -5.86 -16.87
CA LEU A 165 15.21 -6.79 -17.35
C LEU A 165 15.00 -7.15 -18.83
N ILE A 166 13.78 -7.43 -19.24
CA ILE A 166 13.44 -7.71 -20.65
C ILE A 166 13.84 -6.51 -21.53
N ILE A 167 13.44 -5.29 -21.15
CA ILE A 167 13.82 -4.08 -21.87
C ILE A 167 15.34 -3.93 -21.92
N TYR A 168 16.04 -4.18 -20.79
CA TYR A 168 17.50 -4.14 -20.75
C TYR A 168 18.13 -5.15 -21.71
N LEU A 169 17.64 -6.39 -21.77
CA LEU A 169 18.18 -7.43 -22.65
C LEU A 169 18.01 -7.06 -24.13
N VAL A 170 16.86 -6.47 -24.49
CA VAL A 170 16.60 -6.00 -25.85
C VAL A 170 17.53 -4.84 -26.22
N GLU A 171 17.69 -3.87 -25.32
CA GLU A 171 18.44 -2.65 -25.60
C GLU A 171 19.93 -2.73 -25.20
N ARG A 172 20.39 -3.86 -24.65
CA ARG A 172 21.79 -4.00 -24.14
C ARG A 172 22.86 -3.76 -25.20
N ARG A 173 22.59 -4.07 -26.46
CA ARG A 173 23.52 -3.80 -27.57
C ARG A 173 23.72 -2.31 -27.73
N GLU A 174 22.64 -1.53 -27.83
CA GLU A 174 22.67 -0.07 -27.95
C GLU A 174 23.38 0.58 -26.75
N LEU A 175 23.10 0.10 -25.52
CA LEU A 175 23.78 0.57 -24.32
C LEU A 175 25.31 0.34 -24.35
N LYS A 176 25.75 -0.83 -24.84
CA LYS A 176 27.18 -1.14 -24.98
C LYS A 176 27.85 -0.20 -26.00
N ASP A 177 27.20 0.05 -27.13
CA ASP A 177 27.75 0.91 -28.17
C ASP A 177 27.85 2.39 -27.71
N ILE A 178 26.84 2.90 -27.01
CA ILE A 178 26.88 4.22 -26.40
C ILE A 178 28.02 4.32 -25.38
N ARG A 179 28.22 3.29 -24.54
CA ARG A 179 29.32 3.29 -23.56
C ARG A 179 30.69 3.29 -24.22
N LYS A 180 30.91 2.48 -25.27
CA LYS A 180 32.16 2.44 -26.06
C LYS A 180 32.47 3.81 -26.68
N LEU A 181 31.47 4.45 -27.31
CA LEU A 181 31.62 5.76 -27.90
C LEU A 181 31.97 6.85 -26.86
N ARG A 182 31.32 6.82 -25.69
CA ARG A 182 31.64 7.75 -24.58
C ARG A 182 33.07 7.57 -24.06
N ARG A 183 33.56 6.32 -23.98
CA ARG A 183 34.92 6.03 -23.55
C ARG A 183 35.96 6.55 -24.53
N LYS A 184 35.85 6.23 -25.83
CA LYS A 184 36.71 6.72 -26.90
C LYS A 184 36.80 8.25 -26.92
N TYR A 185 35.66 8.90 -26.68
CA TYR A 185 35.62 10.35 -26.67
C TYR A 185 36.32 10.95 -25.45
N ARG A 186 36.17 10.38 -24.25
CA ARG A 186 36.90 10.82 -23.05
C ARG A 186 38.43 10.66 -23.22
N GLU A 187 38.85 9.60 -23.87
CA GLU A 187 40.26 9.37 -24.16
C GLU A 187 40.81 10.42 -25.10
N ARG A 188 40.12 10.80 -26.19
CA ARG A 188 40.50 11.89 -27.08
C ARG A 188 40.59 13.24 -26.36
N MET A 189 39.61 13.59 -25.56
CA MET A 189 39.61 14.84 -24.80
C MET A 189 40.73 14.91 -23.76
N ARG A 190 41.26 13.79 -23.29
CA ARG A 190 42.43 13.75 -22.41
C ARG A 190 43.70 13.96 -23.21
N GLN A 191 43.81 13.40 -24.41
CA GLN A 191 44.95 13.57 -25.28
C GLN A 191 45.10 15.02 -25.82
N GLU A 192 43.97 15.70 -26.05
CA GLU A 192 43.99 17.12 -26.50
C GLU A 192 44.35 18.11 -25.38
N LYS A 193 44.35 17.66 -24.10
CA LYS A 193 44.68 18.51 -22.95
C LYS A 193 46.10 18.27 -22.42
N SER A 194 46.79 17.23 -22.88
CA SER A 194 48.18 16.94 -22.59
C SER A 194 49.11 17.49 -23.68
#